data_fe2084a3cf1c15f3138160c017e068e4
#
_entry.id   fe2084a3cf1c15f3138160c017e068e4
#
_cell.length_a   1.000
_cell.length_b   1.000
_cell.length_c   1.000
_cell.angle_alpha   90.00
_cell.angle_beta   90.00
_cell.angle_gamma   90.00
#
_symmetry.space_group_name_H-M   'P 1'
#
loop_
_entity.id
_entity.type
_entity.pdbx_description
1 polymer ?
#
loop_
_entity_poly.entity_id
_entity_poly.type
_entity_poly.pdbx_seq_one_letter_code
_entity_poly.pdbx_strand_id
1 'polypeptide(L)'
;MKICILTTPIRPVPTNWPPLGSMAIIQSLRNDGHDVHFYNIDFHRPTHQQNLDYFNNNKFDAVGISAVVSTAYAYTKYISKLIRNSNPDTIIFLGGGMAASSNVLLRKTEVQ
;
A
#
# COMPACT_ATOMS: atom_id res chain seq x y z
N MET A 1 15.52 -5.68 4.24
CA MET A 1 14.64 -5.55 3.06
C MET A 1 14.24 -4.09 2.88
N LYS A 2 14.02 -3.68 1.66
CA LYS A 2 13.43 -2.38 1.35
C LYS A 2 11.92 -2.54 1.23
N ILE A 3 11.17 -1.89 2.13
CA ILE A 3 9.73 -2.09 2.28
C ILE A 3 9.01 -0.75 2.15
N CYS A 4 7.91 -0.73 1.44
CA CYS A 4 7.00 0.40 1.39
C CYS A 4 5.70 0.04 2.10
N ILE A 5 5.25 0.90 2.99
CA ILE A 5 3.90 0.83 3.57
C ILE A 5 3.12 2.00 2.98
N LEU A 6 1.98 1.70 2.36
CA LEU A 6 1.14 2.73 1.76
C LEU A 6 -0.27 2.69 2.33
N THR A 7 -0.91 3.85 2.36
CA THR A 7 -2.32 3.98 2.70
C THR A 7 -3.14 4.08 1.42
N THR A 8 -4.43 3.78 1.53
CA THR A 8 -5.38 3.93 0.43
C THR A 8 -6.40 5.00 0.75
N PRO A 9 -6.98 5.69 -0.26
CA PRO A 9 -8.02 6.68 -0.01
C PRO A 9 -9.22 6.07 0.70
N ILE A 10 -9.61 6.67 1.84
CA ILE A 10 -10.73 6.18 2.64
C ILE A 10 -12.02 6.87 2.21
N ARG A 11 -11.92 8.14 1.79
CA ARG A 11 -13.07 8.99 1.43
C ARG A 11 -12.63 9.99 0.37
N PRO A 12 -13.56 10.77 -0.20
CA PRO A 12 -13.23 11.74 -1.27
C PRO A 12 -12.21 12.81 -0.88
N VAL A 13 -12.09 13.14 0.41
CA VAL A 13 -11.15 14.15 0.88
C VAL A 13 -10.02 13.51 1.68
N PRO A 14 -8.82 14.13 1.71
CA PRO A 14 -7.70 13.61 2.50
C PRO A 14 -8.01 13.53 4.00
N THR A 15 -7.46 12.52 4.65
CA THR A 15 -7.56 12.34 6.10
C THR A 15 -6.54 13.22 6.81
N ASN A 16 -6.97 13.95 7.85
CA ASN A 16 -6.12 14.92 8.55
C ASN A 16 -5.43 14.37 9.80
N TRP A 17 -5.79 13.16 10.24
CA TRP A 17 -5.16 12.57 11.44
C TRP A 17 -4.16 11.47 11.05
N PRO A 18 -3.18 11.21 11.94
CA PRO A 18 -2.15 10.21 11.66
C PRO A 18 -2.72 8.80 11.49
N PRO A 19 -2.20 8.02 10.53
CA PRO A 19 -2.59 6.61 10.38
C PRO A 19 -1.84 5.75 11.41
N LEU A 20 -2.34 5.68 12.63
CA LEU A 20 -1.64 5.08 13.77
C LEU A 20 -1.30 3.60 13.54
N GLY A 21 -2.19 2.84 12.91
CA GLY A 21 -1.93 1.44 12.60
C GLY A 21 -0.75 1.25 11.66
N SER A 22 -0.69 2.03 10.59
CA SER A 22 0.45 2.00 9.67
C SER A 22 1.73 2.46 10.33
N MET A 23 1.66 3.48 11.16
CA MET A 23 2.84 3.99 11.88
C MET A 23 3.41 2.96 12.84
N ALA A 24 2.56 2.19 13.53
CA ALA A 24 3.00 1.13 14.42
C ALA A 24 3.74 0.02 13.66
N ILE A 25 3.22 -0.38 12.51
CA ILE A 25 3.86 -1.39 11.65
C ILE A 25 5.21 -0.89 11.14
N ILE A 26 5.27 0.35 10.69
CA ILE A 26 6.51 0.97 10.22
C ILE A 26 7.56 0.97 11.32
N GLN A 27 7.20 1.35 12.53
CA GLN A 27 8.11 1.39 13.66
C GLN A 27 8.65 -0.01 13.98
N SER A 28 7.77 -1.00 14.00
CA SER A 28 8.15 -2.39 14.26
C SER A 28 9.15 -2.92 13.23
N LEU A 29 8.87 -2.67 11.94
CA LEU A 29 9.75 -3.11 10.86
C LEU A 29 11.11 -2.38 10.90
N ARG A 30 11.12 -1.10 11.21
CA ARG A 30 12.38 -0.34 11.38
C ARG A 30 13.20 -0.86 12.54
N ASN A 31 12.55 -1.22 13.65
CA ASN A 31 13.24 -1.81 14.79
C ASN A 31 13.91 -3.15 14.45
N ASP A 32 13.35 -3.89 13.49
CA ASP A 32 13.92 -5.13 12.98
C ASP A 32 15.02 -4.92 11.93
N GLY A 33 15.37 -3.68 11.62
CA GLY A 33 16.48 -3.36 10.73
C GLY A 33 16.11 -3.22 9.26
N HIS A 34 14.82 -3.15 8.92
CA HIS A 34 14.39 -2.96 7.53
C HIS A 34 14.41 -1.49 7.13
N ASP A 35 14.67 -1.24 5.84
CA ASP A 35 14.56 0.09 5.25
C ASP A 35 13.10 0.32 4.83
N VAL A 36 12.36 1.07 5.65
CA VAL A 36 10.91 1.23 5.49
C VAL A 36 10.57 2.65 5.05
N HIS A 37 9.83 2.73 3.96
CA HIS A 37 9.32 3.96 3.37
C HIS A 37 7.81 4.05 3.56
N PHE A 38 7.32 5.23 3.88
CA PHE A 38 5.89 5.47 4.03
C PHE A 38 5.36 6.30 2.87
N TYR A 39 4.41 5.74 2.13
CA TYR A 39 3.76 6.42 1.00
C TYR A 39 2.29 6.67 1.36
N ASN A 40 2.01 7.87 1.88
CA ASN A 40 0.69 8.22 2.41
C ASN A 40 -0.24 8.72 1.29
N ILE A 41 -0.80 7.79 0.53
CA ILE A 41 -1.68 8.08 -0.60
C ILE A 41 -2.97 8.74 -0.15
N ASP A 42 -3.53 8.33 1.00
CA ASP A 42 -4.76 8.92 1.53
C ASP A 42 -4.61 10.40 1.81
N PHE A 43 -3.44 10.84 2.25
CA PHE A 43 -3.18 12.25 2.53
C PHE A 43 -2.77 13.03 1.27
N HIS A 44 -1.78 12.53 0.53
CA HIS A 44 -1.16 13.29 -0.57
C HIS A 44 -1.94 13.22 -1.88
N ARG A 45 -2.75 12.19 -2.07
CA ARG A 45 -3.57 11.98 -3.28
C ARG A 45 -2.77 12.15 -4.57
N PRO A 46 -1.69 11.37 -4.76
CA PRO A 46 -0.84 11.48 -5.93
C PRO A 46 -1.60 11.14 -7.22
N THR A 47 -1.16 11.75 -8.32
CA THR A 47 -1.68 11.42 -9.65
C THR A 47 -1.19 10.06 -10.10
N HIS A 48 -1.80 9.52 -11.18
CA HIS A 48 -1.34 8.26 -11.77
C HIS A 48 0.14 8.34 -12.18
N GLN A 49 0.54 9.45 -12.80
CA GLN A 49 1.95 9.64 -13.20
C GLN A 49 2.88 9.68 -12.01
N GLN A 50 2.49 10.34 -10.92
CA GLN A 50 3.28 10.36 -9.70
C GLN A 50 3.44 8.96 -9.10
N ASN A 51 2.39 8.14 -9.12
CA ASN A 51 2.46 6.76 -8.67
C ASN A 51 3.42 5.94 -9.54
N LEU A 52 3.33 6.07 -10.86
CA LEU A 52 4.23 5.39 -11.79
C LEU A 52 5.69 5.78 -11.52
N ASP A 53 5.96 7.06 -11.38
CA ASP A 53 7.32 7.56 -11.14
C ASP A 53 7.87 7.03 -9.81
N TYR A 54 7.03 7.02 -8.76
CA TYR A 54 7.44 6.55 -7.45
C TYR A 54 7.88 5.09 -7.48
N PHE A 55 7.07 4.21 -8.05
CA PHE A 55 7.36 2.77 -8.07
C PHE A 55 8.36 2.38 -9.15
N ASN A 56 8.53 3.18 -10.20
CA ASN A 56 9.59 2.97 -11.18
C ASN A 56 10.96 3.39 -10.62
N ASN A 57 11.00 4.43 -9.80
CA ASN A 57 12.24 4.93 -9.21
C ASN A 57 12.63 4.23 -7.91
N ASN A 58 11.69 3.52 -7.28
CA ASN A 58 11.91 2.82 -6.02
C ASN A 58 11.48 1.36 -6.17
N LYS A 59 12.44 0.46 -6.25
CA LYS A 59 12.16 -0.98 -6.34
C LYS A 59 12.15 -1.57 -4.94
N PHE A 60 10.95 -1.87 -4.44
CA PHE A 60 10.77 -2.44 -3.11
C PHE A 60 10.77 -3.96 -3.16
N ASP A 61 11.32 -4.58 -2.11
CA ASP A 61 11.22 -6.02 -1.92
C ASP A 61 9.80 -6.42 -1.54
N ALA A 62 9.13 -5.57 -0.74
CA ALA A 62 7.75 -5.79 -0.31
C ALA A 62 7.00 -4.48 -0.21
N VAL A 63 5.71 -4.52 -0.49
CA VAL A 63 4.80 -3.38 -0.34
C VAL A 63 3.60 -3.82 0.49
N GLY A 64 3.35 -3.14 1.60
CA GLY A 64 2.17 -3.35 2.43
C GLY A 64 1.10 -2.31 2.12
N ILE A 65 -0.09 -2.76 1.80
CA ILE A 65 -1.24 -1.90 1.50
C ILE A 65 -2.18 -1.87 2.69
N SER A 66 -2.40 -0.69 3.26
CA SER A 66 -3.37 -0.49 4.32
C SER A 66 -4.74 -0.18 3.71
N ALA A 67 -5.63 -1.15 3.70
CA ALA A 67 -6.97 -1.06 3.15
C ALA A 67 -8.00 -1.22 4.27
N VAL A 68 -8.35 -0.11 4.92
CA VAL A 68 -9.14 -0.11 6.16
C VAL A 68 -10.61 -0.38 5.89
N VAL A 69 -11.15 0.08 4.77
CA VAL A 69 -12.58 0.00 4.45
C VAL A 69 -12.80 -0.62 3.07
N SER A 70 -13.99 -1.17 2.86
CA SER A 70 -14.35 -1.84 1.60
C SER A 70 -14.28 -0.92 0.38
N THR A 71 -14.46 0.39 0.57
CA THR A 71 -14.31 1.38 -0.51
C THR A 71 -12.88 1.45 -1.06
N ALA A 72 -11.90 0.91 -0.34
CA ALA A 72 -10.53 0.84 -0.81
C ALA A 72 -10.28 -0.28 -1.82
N TYR A 73 -11.27 -1.13 -2.12
CA TYR A 73 -11.09 -2.28 -3.01
C TYR A 73 -10.61 -1.88 -4.41
N ALA A 74 -11.30 -0.92 -5.02
CA ALA A 74 -10.95 -0.49 -6.38
C ALA A 74 -9.54 0.10 -6.44
N TYR A 75 -9.18 0.89 -5.43
CA TYR A 75 -7.84 1.46 -5.36
C TYR A 75 -6.78 0.38 -5.11
N THR A 76 -7.06 -0.58 -4.24
CA THR A 76 -6.16 -1.70 -3.97
C THR A 76 -5.88 -2.48 -5.26
N LYS A 77 -6.92 -2.76 -6.04
CA LYS A 77 -6.78 -3.44 -7.33
C LYS A 77 -5.91 -2.62 -8.29
N TYR A 78 -6.14 -1.32 -8.37
CA TYR A 78 -5.39 -0.41 -9.23
C TYR A 78 -3.91 -0.35 -8.83
N ILE A 79 -3.63 -0.07 -7.55
CA ILE A 79 -2.25 0.17 -7.12
C ILE A 79 -1.43 -1.13 -7.09
N SER A 80 -2.05 -2.25 -6.74
CA SER A 80 -1.35 -3.54 -6.73
C SER A 80 -0.92 -3.93 -8.15
N LYS A 81 -1.76 -3.69 -9.14
CA LYS A 81 -1.42 -3.94 -10.54
C LYS A 81 -0.29 -3.04 -11.03
N LEU A 82 -0.34 -1.76 -10.67
CA LEU A 82 0.72 -0.80 -11.01
C LEU A 82 2.06 -1.24 -10.44
N ILE A 83 2.08 -1.63 -9.17
CA ILE A 83 3.29 -2.11 -8.50
C ILE A 83 3.82 -3.37 -9.18
N ARG A 84 2.94 -4.33 -9.48
CA ARG A 84 3.31 -5.59 -10.13
C ARG A 84 3.92 -5.34 -11.51
N ASN A 85 3.37 -4.41 -12.27
CA ASN A 85 3.91 -4.06 -13.58
C ASN A 85 5.27 -3.35 -13.49
N SER A 86 5.48 -2.56 -12.44
CA SER A 86 6.74 -1.84 -12.22
C SER A 86 7.86 -2.76 -11.72
N ASN A 87 7.51 -3.74 -10.87
CA ASN A 87 8.45 -4.72 -10.36
C ASN A 87 7.74 -6.05 -10.09
N PRO A 88 7.86 -7.02 -11.03
CA PRO A 88 7.16 -8.31 -10.90
C PRO A 88 7.57 -9.13 -9.68
N ASP A 89 8.74 -8.86 -9.09
CA ASP A 89 9.27 -9.63 -7.96
C ASP A 89 8.84 -9.10 -6.59
N THR A 90 8.19 -7.93 -6.54
CA THR A 90 7.75 -7.33 -5.28
C THR A 90 6.67 -8.20 -4.63
N ILE A 91 6.83 -8.48 -3.34
CA ILE A 91 5.80 -9.14 -2.54
C ILE A 91 4.78 -8.07 -2.13
N ILE A 92 3.50 -8.30 -2.40
CA ILE A 92 2.42 -7.37 -2.07
C ILE A 92 1.54 -8.01 -1.00
N PHE A 93 1.43 -7.36 0.16
CA PHE A 93 0.59 -7.85 1.24
C PHE A 93 -0.43 -6.80 1.66
N LEU A 94 -1.52 -7.26 2.26
CA LEU A 94 -2.66 -6.42 2.61
C LEU A 94 -2.91 -6.46 4.10
N GLY A 95 -3.14 -5.28 4.69
CA GLY A 95 -3.57 -5.15 6.07
C GLY A 95 -4.85 -4.33 6.16
N GLY A 96 -5.49 -4.34 7.35
CA GLY A 96 -6.71 -3.60 7.60
C GLY A 96 -7.98 -4.42 7.40
N GLY A 97 -9.13 -3.74 7.44
CA GLY A 97 -10.45 -4.40 7.41
C GLY A 97 -10.73 -5.19 6.14
N MET A 98 -10.18 -4.79 5.00
CA MET A 98 -10.39 -5.51 3.74
C MET A 98 -9.74 -6.88 3.70
N ALA A 99 -8.79 -7.17 4.57
CA ALA A 99 -8.18 -8.50 4.64
C ALA A 99 -9.21 -9.59 4.99
N ALA A 100 -10.35 -9.23 5.59
CA ALA A 100 -11.44 -10.15 5.84
C ALA A 100 -12.09 -10.69 4.56
N SER A 101 -11.91 -10.03 3.43
CA SER A 101 -12.43 -10.45 2.11
C SER A 101 -11.34 -11.10 1.25
N SER A 102 -10.42 -11.83 1.88
CA SER A 102 -9.20 -12.33 1.23
C SER A 102 -9.47 -13.19 0.00
N ASN A 103 -10.54 -14.00 -0.02
CA ASN A 103 -10.85 -14.85 -1.16
C ASN A 103 -11.10 -14.05 -2.43
N VAL A 104 -11.78 -12.92 -2.32
CA VAL A 104 -12.04 -12.02 -3.47
C VAL A 104 -10.76 -11.29 -3.86
N LEU A 105 -10.03 -10.77 -2.88
CA LEU A 105 -8.81 -10.00 -3.11
C LEU A 105 -7.73 -10.83 -3.79
N LEU A 106 -7.51 -12.06 -3.36
CA LEU A 106 -6.49 -12.94 -3.95
C LEU A 106 -6.78 -13.28 -5.40
N ARG A 107 -8.07 -13.32 -5.79
CA ARG A 107 -8.47 -13.63 -7.18
C ARG A 107 -8.57 -12.40 -8.07
N LYS A 108 -8.83 -11.22 -7.52
CA LYS A 108 -9.14 -9.99 -8.27
C LYS A 108 -8.04 -8.94 -8.23
N THR A 109 -7.03 -9.11 -7.38
CA THR A 109 -5.91 -8.17 -7.24
C THR A 109 -4.59 -8.89 -7.33
N GLU A 110 -3.49 -8.13 -7.29
CA GLU A 110 -2.12 -8.66 -7.26
C GLU A 110 -1.60 -8.89 -5.83
N VAL A 111 -2.49 -8.84 -4.84
CA VAL A 111 -2.14 -9.11 -3.43
C VAL A 111 -1.85 -10.60 -3.24
N GLN A 112 -0.88 -10.88 -2.40
CA GLN A 112 -0.44 -12.23 -2.08
C GLN A 112 -0.82 -12.64 -0.65
#